data_7de310a74efe78450cad44902779405e
#
_entry.id   7de310a74efe78450cad44902779405e
#
_cell.length_a   1.000
_cell.length_b   1.000
_cell.length_c   1.000
_cell.angle_alpha   90.00
_cell.angle_beta   90.00
_cell.angle_gamma   90.00
#
_symmetry.space_group_name_H-M   'P 1'
#
loop_
_entity.id
_entity.type
_entity.pdbx_description
1 polymer ?
#
loop_
_entity_poly.entity_id
_entity_poly.type
_entity_poly.pdbx_seq_one_letter_code
_entity_poly.pdbx_strand_id
1 'polypeptide(L)'
;VVQNGDKRKEVIALGQTYFAIQTYRQEVADHFNELDEDNRRLVVRGDIKQWNQMLAETAHNAGVITNEEFAFFQNAGYMGLYGGLDVDDIHSRKQLEVGQKILDYMGSTELIANLFRISQTEEKLRKDKIQGADKATSVHYNVGKEVRTAIEKIGGTMHEDLPTPEKSIQQIEKEQMERLKLKAKKGKLMLDE
;
A
#
# COMPACT_ATOMS: atom_id res chain seq x y z
N VAL A 1 15.38 -22.01 7.08
CA VAL A 1 16.04 -22.40 5.82
C VAL A 1 15.77 -21.38 4.72
N VAL A 2 14.52 -20.94 4.54
CA VAL A 2 14.14 -19.94 3.51
C VAL A 2 14.72 -18.55 3.78
N GLN A 3 14.81 -18.12 5.05
CA GLN A 3 15.35 -16.81 5.43
C GLN A 3 16.84 -16.63 5.16
N ASN A 4 17.62 -17.71 5.18
CA ASN A 4 19.08 -17.70 5.00
C ASN A 4 19.51 -18.21 3.62
N GLY A 5 18.60 -18.42 2.70
CA GLY A 5 18.89 -18.92 1.37
C GLY A 5 19.53 -17.90 0.43
N ASP A 6 20.09 -18.39 -0.68
CA ASP A 6 20.65 -17.55 -1.73
C ASP A 6 19.54 -16.71 -2.38
N LYS A 7 19.62 -15.39 -2.22
CA LYS A 7 18.65 -14.42 -2.76
C LYS A 7 18.57 -14.41 -4.30
N ARG A 8 19.53 -15.04 -4.97
CA ARG A 8 19.55 -15.17 -6.44
C ARG A 8 18.59 -16.26 -6.93
N LYS A 9 18.15 -17.16 -6.06
CA LYS A 9 17.17 -18.18 -6.42
C LYS A 9 15.76 -17.64 -6.30
N GLU A 10 15.04 -17.57 -7.38
CA GLU A 10 13.67 -17.03 -7.48
C GLU A 10 12.71 -17.64 -6.44
N VAL A 11 12.78 -18.95 -6.20
CA VAL A 11 11.96 -19.64 -5.20
C VAL A 11 12.24 -19.17 -3.77
N ILE A 12 13.50 -18.83 -3.47
CA ILE A 12 13.91 -18.35 -2.14
C ILE A 12 13.46 -16.90 -1.98
N ALA A 13 13.60 -16.06 -3.01
CA ALA A 13 13.11 -14.68 -2.97
C ALA A 13 11.59 -14.62 -2.76
N LEU A 14 10.82 -15.45 -3.46
CA LEU A 14 9.37 -15.56 -3.27
C LEU A 14 9.00 -16.03 -1.86
N GLY A 15 9.74 -17.03 -1.33
CA GLY A 15 9.56 -17.46 0.05
C GLY A 15 9.87 -16.38 1.08
N GLN A 16 10.92 -15.59 0.87
CA GLN A 16 11.26 -14.45 1.73
C GLN A 16 10.21 -13.35 1.66
N THR A 17 9.69 -13.04 0.47
CA THR A 17 8.59 -12.09 0.29
C THR A 17 7.32 -12.56 1.01
N TYR A 18 6.98 -13.84 0.89
CA TYR A 18 5.86 -14.45 1.60
C TYR A 18 6.02 -14.35 3.12
N PHE A 19 7.19 -14.73 3.65
CA PHE A 19 7.48 -14.63 5.10
C PHE A 19 7.45 -13.18 5.58
N ALA A 20 7.96 -12.22 4.81
CA ALA A 20 7.90 -10.81 5.16
C ALA A 20 6.44 -10.29 5.23
N ILE A 21 5.59 -10.68 4.27
CA ILE A 21 4.15 -10.36 4.30
C ILE A 21 3.48 -11.00 5.52
N GLN A 22 3.79 -12.24 5.85
CA GLN A 22 3.20 -12.94 7.00
C GLN A 22 3.71 -12.38 8.34
N THR A 23 5.01 -12.07 8.44
CA THR A 23 5.60 -11.45 9.64
C THR A 23 5.02 -10.07 9.87
N TYR A 24 4.93 -9.24 8.82
CA TYR A 24 4.26 -7.94 8.90
C TYR A 24 2.79 -8.09 9.33
N ARG A 25 2.07 -9.07 8.77
CA ARG A 25 0.70 -9.39 9.19
C ARG A 25 0.63 -9.82 10.66
N GLN A 26 1.61 -10.58 11.18
CA GLN A 26 1.65 -11.01 12.57
C GLN A 26 2.06 -9.92 13.54
N GLU A 27 3.09 -9.14 13.24
CA GLU A 27 3.53 -8.01 14.07
C GLU A 27 2.47 -6.91 14.16
N VAL A 28 1.74 -6.71 13.07
CA VAL A 28 0.59 -5.79 13.03
C VAL A 28 -0.67 -6.47 13.59
N ALA A 29 -0.79 -7.81 13.52
CA ALA A 29 -1.99 -8.57 13.89
C ALA A 29 -2.30 -8.53 15.38
N ASP A 30 -1.30 -8.49 16.26
CA ASP A 30 -1.54 -8.39 17.71
C ASP A 30 -2.21 -7.06 18.09
N HIS A 31 -1.92 -5.99 17.34
CA HIS A 31 -2.62 -4.70 17.45
C HIS A 31 -3.84 -4.58 16.51
N PHE A 32 -3.78 -5.23 15.35
CA PHE A 32 -4.81 -5.18 14.31
C PHE A 32 -6.04 -6.06 14.61
N ASN A 33 -5.89 -7.16 15.36
CA ASN A 33 -7.01 -8.05 15.67
C ASN A 33 -8.08 -7.39 16.54
N GLU A 34 -7.71 -6.35 17.29
CA GLU A 34 -8.61 -5.55 18.11
C GLU A 34 -9.28 -4.39 17.34
N LEU A 35 -8.79 -4.06 16.15
CA LEU A 35 -9.31 -2.98 15.32
C LEU A 35 -10.37 -3.50 14.35
N ASP A 36 -11.46 -2.74 14.19
CA ASP A 36 -12.38 -2.92 13.08
C ASP A 36 -11.74 -2.54 11.73
N GLU A 37 -12.39 -2.89 10.64
CA GLU A 37 -11.87 -2.68 9.29
C GLU A 37 -11.59 -1.20 8.99
N ASP A 38 -12.45 -0.28 9.44
CA ASP A 38 -12.27 1.15 9.22
C ASP A 38 -11.00 1.66 9.91
N ASN A 39 -10.75 1.24 11.16
CA ASN A 39 -9.54 1.60 11.89
C ASN A 39 -8.28 0.99 11.27
N ARG A 40 -8.34 -0.27 10.82
CA ARG A 40 -7.23 -0.89 10.06
C ARG A 40 -6.87 -0.10 8.82
N ARG A 41 -7.88 0.29 8.03
CA ARG A 41 -7.68 1.10 6.83
C ARG A 41 -7.01 2.44 7.13
N LEU A 42 -7.42 3.12 8.20
CA LEU A 42 -6.81 4.39 8.62
C LEU A 42 -5.34 4.25 8.96
N VAL A 43 -4.98 3.24 9.75
CA VAL A 43 -3.59 2.98 10.15
C VAL A 43 -2.73 2.73 8.91
N VAL A 44 -3.12 1.75 8.08
CA VAL A 44 -2.33 1.39 6.88
C VAL A 44 -2.25 2.55 5.89
N ARG A 45 -3.33 3.33 5.74
CA ARG A 45 -3.33 4.50 4.85
C ARG A 45 -2.37 5.60 5.33
N GLY A 46 -2.25 5.76 6.66
CA GLY A 46 -1.25 6.65 7.27
C GLY A 46 0.18 6.22 6.92
N ASP A 47 0.48 4.93 7.09
CA ASP A 47 1.78 4.35 6.74
C ASP A 47 2.10 4.50 5.25
N ILE A 48 1.12 4.24 4.36
CA ILE A 48 1.28 4.44 2.91
C ILE A 48 1.66 5.88 2.60
N LYS A 49 1.09 6.87 3.28
CA LYS A 49 1.43 8.28 3.05
C LYS A 49 2.90 8.56 3.34
N GLN A 50 3.43 8.05 4.45
CA GLN A 50 4.83 8.21 4.82
C GLN A 50 5.75 7.48 3.85
N TRP A 51 5.47 6.23 3.54
CA TRP A 51 6.27 5.43 2.61
C TRP A 51 6.25 5.96 1.18
N ASN A 52 5.14 6.53 0.72
CA ASN A 52 5.08 7.19 -0.58
C ASN A 52 5.98 8.44 -0.65
N GLN A 53 6.14 9.18 0.46
CA GLN A 53 7.09 10.29 0.50
C GLN A 53 8.53 9.79 0.38
N MET A 54 8.90 8.75 1.13
CA MET A 54 10.23 8.14 1.05
C MET A 54 10.50 7.56 -0.34
N LEU A 55 9.51 6.85 -0.91
CA LEU A 55 9.63 6.29 -2.26
C LEU A 55 9.80 7.39 -3.31
N ALA A 56 9.05 8.50 -3.21
CA ALA A 56 9.17 9.63 -4.14
C ALA A 56 10.55 10.27 -4.07
N GLU A 57 11.11 10.46 -2.88
CA GLU A 57 12.47 10.98 -2.68
C GLU A 57 13.51 10.02 -3.27
N THR A 58 13.41 8.72 -2.99
CA THR A 58 14.33 7.70 -3.51
C THR A 58 14.21 7.58 -5.04
N ALA A 59 13.00 7.66 -5.61
CA ALA A 59 12.79 7.66 -7.05
C ALA A 59 13.38 8.92 -7.72
N HIS A 60 13.23 10.09 -7.07
CA HIS A 60 13.86 11.33 -7.54
C HIS A 60 15.37 11.18 -7.59
N ASN A 61 15.99 10.66 -6.54
CA ASN A 61 17.41 10.39 -6.47
C ASN A 61 17.87 9.33 -7.49
N ALA A 62 16.98 8.45 -7.91
CA ALA A 62 17.20 7.49 -8.99
C ALA A 62 17.03 8.08 -10.41
N GLY A 63 16.61 9.34 -10.52
CA GLY A 63 16.49 10.05 -11.80
C GLY A 63 15.07 10.16 -12.35
N VAL A 64 14.03 9.93 -11.54
CA VAL A 64 12.64 10.25 -11.87
C VAL A 64 12.40 11.72 -11.51
N ILE A 65 12.39 12.61 -12.50
CA ILE A 65 12.47 14.06 -12.26
C ILE A 65 11.17 14.78 -12.61
N THR A 66 10.56 14.47 -13.77
CA THR A 66 9.38 15.18 -14.23
C THR A 66 8.08 14.61 -13.63
N ASN A 67 7.02 15.41 -13.66
CA ASN A 67 5.71 14.95 -13.20
C ASN A 67 5.19 13.75 -14.02
N GLU A 68 5.47 13.76 -15.35
CA GLU A 68 5.13 12.65 -16.22
C GLU A 68 5.90 11.39 -15.84
N GLU A 69 7.20 11.48 -15.61
CA GLU A 69 8.01 10.34 -15.16
C GLU A 69 7.51 9.79 -13.81
N PHE A 70 7.14 10.67 -12.87
CA PHE A 70 6.53 10.26 -11.61
C PHE A 70 5.18 9.57 -11.81
N ALA A 71 4.35 10.06 -12.71
CA ALA A 71 3.07 9.43 -13.04
C ALA A 71 3.28 8.04 -13.63
N PHE A 72 4.20 7.86 -14.58
CA PHE A 72 4.57 6.57 -15.15
C PHE A 72 5.16 5.63 -14.10
N PHE A 73 6.05 6.14 -13.26
CA PHE A 73 6.66 5.37 -12.17
C PHE A 73 5.60 4.83 -11.20
N GLN A 74 4.68 5.68 -10.74
CA GLN A 74 3.61 5.27 -9.83
C GLN A 74 2.66 4.27 -10.50
N ASN A 75 2.30 4.53 -11.75
CA ASN A 75 1.39 3.67 -12.51
C ASN A 75 1.98 2.27 -12.74
N ALA A 76 3.28 2.19 -13.04
CA ALA A 76 3.98 0.93 -13.23
C ALA A 76 3.87 0.01 -11.99
N GLY A 77 3.93 0.57 -10.79
CA GLY A 77 3.75 -0.19 -9.56
C GLY A 77 2.34 -0.76 -9.42
N TYR A 78 1.31 0.00 -9.79
CA TYR A 78 -0.06 -0.53 -9.85
C TYR A 78 -0.20 -1.60 -10.92
N MET A 79 0.26 -1.37 -12.13
CA MET A 79 0.21 -2.35 -13.21
C MET A 79 0.86 -3.68 -12.81
N GLY A 80 2.00 -3.65 -12.12
CA GLY A 80 2.63 -4.86 -11.59
C GLY A 80 1.75 -5.60 -10.60
N LEU A 81 1.18 -4.90 -9.63
CA LEU A 81 0.37 -5.50 -8.56
C LEU A 81 -1.02 -5.96 -9.03
N TYR A 82 -1.63 -5.24 -9.97
CA TYR A 82 -3.00 -5.48 -10.46
C TYR A 82 -3.05 -6.20 -11.82
N GLY A 83 -1.98 -6.91 -12.19
CA GLY A 83 -1.98 -7.76 -13.38
C GLY A 83 -2.10 -6.99 -14.70
N GLY A 84 -1.52 -5.79 -14.76
CA GLY A 84 -1.53 -4.92 -15.95
C GLY A 84 -2.53 -3.77 -15.89
N LEU A 85 -3.44 -3.76 -14.90
CA LEU A 85 -4.38 -2.66 -14.74
C LEU A 85 -3.65 -1.40 -14.25
N ASP A 86 -3.88 -0.29 -14.90
CA ASP A 86 -3.38 1.02 -14.50
C ASP A 86 -4.31 1.71 -13.50
N VAL A 87 -3.96 2.94 -13.09
CA VAL A 87 -4.75 3.71 -12.12
C VAL A 87 -6.16 3.98 -12.62
N ASP A 88 -6.34 4.26 -13.91
CA ASP A 88 -7.64 4.57 -14.51
C ASP A 88 -8.49 3.32 -14.64
N ASP A 89 -7.88 2.17 -14.97
CA ASP A 89 -8.53 0.86 -15.00
C ASP A 89 -9.03 0.48 -13.59
N ILE A 90 -8.17 0.64 -12.57
CA ILE A 90 -8.53 0.36 -11.17
C ILE A 90 -9.65 1.29 -10.70
N HIS A 91 -9.57 2.59 -11.03
CA HIS A 91 -10.59 3.59 -10.70
C HIS A 91 -11.94 3.21 -11.31
N SER A 92 -11.95 2.85 -12.59
CA SER A 92 -13.15 2.41 -13.32
C SER A 92 -13.73 1.12 -12.75
N ARG A 93 -12.87 0.13 -12.44
CA ARG A 93 -13.31 -1.16 -11.89
C ARG A 93 -13.93 -1.01 -10.50
N LYS A 94 -13.43 -0.09 -9.69
CA LYS A 94 -13.99 0.25 -8.37
C LYS A 94 -15.23 1.17 -8.48
N GLN A 95 -15.64 1.57 -9.67
CA GLN A 95 -16.77 2.47 -9.95
C GLN A 95 -16.69 3.79 -9.18
N LEU A 96 -15.49 4.37 -9.12
CA LEU A 96 -15.25 5.61 -8.39
C LEU A 96 -15.66 6.83 -9.22
N GLU A 97 -16.10 7.89 -8.53
CA GLU A 97 -16.41 9.17 -9.13
C GLU A 97 -15.14 9.96 -9.49
N VAL A 98 -15.25 10.87 -10.42
CA VAL A 98 -14.15 11.74 -10.85
C VAL A 98 -13.57 12.49 -9.63
N GLY A 99 -12.25 12.40 -9.47
CA GLY A 99 -11.54 13.04 -8.36
C GLY A 99 -11.41 12.19 -7.08
N GLN A 100 -12.08 11.05 -6.98
CA GLN A 100 -11.88 10.10 -5.89
C GLN A 100 -10.55 9.36 -6.08
N LYS A 101 -9.82 9.17 -4.99
CA LYS A 101 -8.50 8.51 -5.01
C LYS A 101 -8.66 7.02 -4.74
N ILE A 102 -8.09 6.17 -5.59
CA ILE A 102 -8.20 4.72 -5.47
C ILE A 102 -7.78 4.19 -4.11
N LEU A 103 -6.69 4.71 -3.51
CA LEU A 103 -6.22 4.30 -2.18
C LEU A 103 -7.22 4.58 -1.05
N ASP A 104 -8.09 5.56 -1.22
CA ASP A 104 -9.10 5.90 -0.21
C ASP A 104 -10.31 4.95 -0.24
N TYR A 105 -10.41 4.12 -1.27
CA TYR A 105 -11.45 3.10 -1.48
C TYR A 105 -10.89 1.68 -1.57
N MET A 106 -9.77 1.43 -0.92
CA MET A 106 -9.18 0.10 -0.76
C MET A 106 -9.46 -0.45 0.64
N GLY A 107 -9.72 -1.76 0.74
CA GLY A 107 -9.78 -2.47 2.00
C GLY A 107 -8.40 -2.61 2.64
N SER A 108 -8.34 -2.95 3.94
CA SER A 108 -7.09 -3.07 4.66
C SER A 108 -6.13 -4.09 4.03
N THR A 109 -6.61 -5.22 3.55
CA THR A 109 -5.81 -6.25 2.87
C THR A 109 -5.17 -5.71 1.59
N GLU A 110 -5.93 -4.95 0.80
CA GLU A 110 -5.45 -4.33 -0.44
C GLU A 110 -4.42 -3.23 -0.15
N LEU A 111 -4.67 -2.41 0.88
CA LEU A 111 -3.75 -1.37 1.34
C LEU A 111 -2.42 -1.97 1.84
N ILE A 112 -2.45 -3.08 2.60
CA ILE A 112 -1.25 -3.77 3.08
C ILE A 112 -0.36 -4.23 1.92
N ALA A 113 -0.93 -4.80 0.88
CA ALA A 113 -0.15 -5.22 -0.28
C ALA A 113 0.46 -4.04 -1.04
N ASN A 114 -0.28 -2.92 -1.15
CA ASN A 114 0.25 -1.68 -1.71
C ASN A 114 1.38 -1.11 -0.85
N LEU A 115 1.24 -1.09 0.48
CA LEU A 115 2.29 -0.66 1.41
C LEU A 115 3.56 -1.50 1.25
N PHE A 116 3.40 -2.83 1.17
CA PHE A 116 4.52 -3.73 0.99
C PHE A 116 5.23 -3.49 -0.35
N ARG A 117 4.49 -3.36 -1.46
CA ARG A 117 5.03 -2.99 -2.77
C ARG A 117 5.85 -1.69 -2.70
N ILE A 118 5.30 -0.65 -2.07
CA ILE A 118 5.93 0.68 -1.94
C ILE A 118 7.24 0.56 -1.15
N SER A 119 7.21 -0.06 0.02
CA SER A 119 8.38 -0.20 0.89
C SER A 119 9.50 -1.05 0.25
N GLN A 120 9.15 -2.14 -0.42
CA GLN A 120 10.13 -2.99 -1.10
C GLN A 120 10.72 -2.33 -2.35
N THR A 121 9.95 -1.49 -3.04
CA THR A 121 10.47 -0.70 -4.17
C THR A 121 11.47 0.33 -3.66
N GLU A 122 11.16 1.08 -2.60
CA GLU A 122 12.08 2.03 -1.99
C GLU A 122 13.39 1.36 -1.59
N GLU A 123 13.30 0.27 -0.82
CA GLU A 123 14.49 -0.48 -0.38
C GLU A 123 15.34 -0.94 -1.57
N LYS A 124 14.71 -1.47 -2.62
CA LYS A 124 15.41 -1.98 -3.79
C LYS A 124 16.08 -0.87 -4.59
N LEU A 125 15.41 0.26 -4.84
CA LEU A 125 16.00 1.40 -5.53
C LEU A 125 17.26 1.90 -4.80
N ARG A 126 17.16 2.05 -3.49
CA ARG A 126 18.24 2.54 -2.64
C ARG A 126 19.40 1.55 -2.54
N LYS A 127 19.11 0.27 -2.28
CA LYS A 127 20.11 -0.77 -2.06
C LYS A 127 20.89 -1.10 -3.34
N ASP A 128 20.19 -1.24 -4.47
CA ASP A 128 20.79 -1.59 -5.75
C ASP A 128 21.34 -0.34 -6.48
N LYS A 129 21.24 0.86 -5.86
CA LYS A 129 21.69 2.15 -6.41
C LYS A 129 21.20 2.35 -7.84
N ILE A 130 19.91 2.10 -8.07
CA ILE A 130 19.29 2.21 -9.39
C ILE A 130 19.41 3.65 -9.88
N GLN A 131 19.78 3.81 -11.17
CA GLN A 131 19.91 5.10 -11.84
C GLN A 131 19.19 5.07 -13.19
N GLY A 132 18.39 6.11 -13.43
CA GLY A 132 17.57 6.31 -14.63
C GLY A 132 16.09 5.99 -14.40
N ALA A 133 15.22 6.92 -14.87
CA ALA A 133 13.77 6.84 -14.68
C ALA A 133 13.15 5.52 -15.21
N ASP A 134 13.59 5.06 -16.40
CA ASP A 134 13.10 3.81 -16.98
C ASP A 134 13.43 2.58 -16.13
N LYS A 135 14.66 2.56 -15.57
CA LYS A 135 15.08 1.46 -14.69
C LYS A 135 14.31 1.49 -13.38
N ALA A 136 14.14 2.67 -12.78
CA ALA A 136 13.36 2.83 -11.56
C ALA A 136 11.91 2.37 -11.78
N THR A 137 11.30 2.77 -12.88
CA THR A 137 9.95 2.37 -13.31
C THR A 137 9.84 0.86 -13.49
N SER A 138 10.82 0.24 -14.18
CA SER A 138 10.87 -1.22 -14.36
C SER A 138 11.01 -1.96 -13.02
N VAL A 139 11.79 -1.44 -12.07
CA VAL A 139 11.91 -1.99 -10.72
C VAL A 139 10.57 -1.93 -9.99
N HIS A 140 9.87 -0.80 -10.05
CA HIS A 140 8.57 -0.65 -9.37
C HIS A 140 7.52 -1.62 -9.94
N TYR A 141 7.45 -1.77 -11.26
CA TYR A 141 6.60 -2.76 -11.92
C TYR A 141 6.94 -4.19 -11.46
N ASN A 142 8.22 -4.57 -11.50
CA ASN A 142 8.66 -5.92 -11.15
C ASN A 142 8.39 -6.25 -9.67
N VAL A 143 8.61 -5.30 -8.75
CA VAL A 143 8.27 -5.49 -7.34
C VAL A 143 6.77 -5.72 -7.18
N GLY A 144 5.93 -4.93 -7.85
CA GLY A 144 4.47 -5.14 -7.84
C GLY A 144 4.09 -6.53 -8.35
N LYS A 145 4.68 -6.97 -9.45
CA LYS A 145 4.46 -8.29 -10.04
C LYS A 145 4.89 -9.42 -9.11
N GLU A 146 6.02 -9.30 -8.42
CA GLU A 146 6.48 -10.30 -7.44
C GLU A 146 5.52 -10.41 -6.25
N VAL A 147 5.04 -9.27 -5.73
CA VAL A 147 4.02 -9.26 -4.65
C VAL A 147 2.75 -9.96 -5.12
N ARG A 148 2.26 -9.66 -6.33
CA ARG A 148 1.11 -10.35 -6.94
C ARG A 148 1.33 -11.85 -7.04
N THR A 149 2.47 -12.26 -7.59
CA THR A 149 2.81 -13.68 -7.77
C THR A 149 2.87 -14.43 -6.43
N ALA A 150 3.38 -13.78 -5.38
CA ALA A 150 3.39 -14.36 -4.04
C ALA A 150 1.97 -14.58 -3.50
N ILE A 151 1.08 -13.62 -3.68
CA ILE A 151 -0.32 -13.71 -3.25
C ILE A 151 -1.06 -14.80 -4.01
N GLU A 152 -0.86 -14.89 -5.33
CA GLU A 152 -1.44 -15.94 -6.17
C GLU A 152 -1.00 -17.34 -5.72
N LYS A 153 0.31 -17.54 -5.48
CA LYS A 153 0.88 -18.84 -5.05
C LYS A 153 0.36 -19.33 -3.70
N ILE A 154 -0.02 -18.43 -2.80
CA ILE A 154 -0.63 -18.80 -1.52
C ILE A 154 -2.16 -18.95 -1.59
N GLY A 155 -2.75 -18.79 -2.78
CA GLY A 155 -4.21 -18.87 -2.98
C GLY A 155 -4.97 -17.65 -2.46
N GLY A 156 -4.31 -16.49 -2.35
CA GLY A 156 -4.96 -15.23 -1.96
C GLY A 156 -5.85 -14.67 -3.06
N THR A 157 -6.86 -13.88 -2.67
CA THR A 157 -7.72 -13.17 -3.62
C THR A 157 -6.90 -12.08 -4.34
N MET A 158 -7.05 -11.98 -5.64
CA MET A 158 -6.39 -10.93 -6.43
C MET A 158 -6.98 -9.56 -6.10
N HIS A 159 -6.15 -8.53 -6.18
CA HIS A 159 -6.52 -7.18 -5.72
C HIS A 159 -7.71 -6.60 -6.47
N GLU A 160 -7.78 -6.86 -7.78
CA GLU A 160 -8.86 -6.42 -8.65
C GLU A 160 -10.20 -7.10 -8.37
N ASP A 161 -10.20 -8.18 -7.60
CA ASP A 161 -11.40 -8.94 -7.20
C ASP A 161 -11.82 -8.67 -5.74
N LEU A 162 -11.05 -7.86 -5.02
CA LEU A 162 -11.40 -7.45 -3.66
C LEU A 162 -12.54 -6.42 -3.67
N PRO A 163 -13.45 -6.48 -2.69
CA PRO A 163 -14.58 -5.56 -2.62
C PRO A 163 -14.14 -4.12 -2.41
N THR A 164 -14.84 -3.17 -3.03
CA THR A 164 -14.68 -1.75 -2.78
C THR A 164 -15.43 -1.36 -1.51
N PRO A 165 -14.76 -0.78 -0.48
CA PRO A 165 -15.44 -0.29 0.70
C PRO A 165 -16.44 0.84 0.39
N GLU A 166 -17.56 0.85 1.10
CA GLU A 166 -18.60 1.88 0.92
C GLU A 166 -18.13 3.28 1.33
N LYS A 167 -17.32 3.34 2.41
CA LYS A 167 -16.80 4.61 2.93
C LYS A 167 -15.37 4.86 2.46
N SER A 168 -15.10 6.09 2.05
CA SER A 168 -13.73 6.53 1.83
C SER A 168 -12.97 6.72 3.15
N ILE A 169 -11.65 6.71 3.09
CA ILE A 169 -10.79 7.06 4.24
C ILE A 169 -11.14 8.44 4.78
N GLN A 170 -11.37 9.42 3.92
CA GLN A 170 -11.75 10.79 4.32
C GLN A 170 -13.07 10.84 5.11
N GLN A 171 -14.06 10.03 4.72
CA GLN A 171 -15.32 9.93 5.45
C GLN A 171 -15.10 9.32 6.84
N ILE A 172 -14.29 8.27 6.95
CA ILE A 172 -13.95 7.63 8.23
C ILE A 172 -13.22 8.62 9.15
N GLU A 173 -12.21 9.34 8.64
CA GLU A 173 -11.48 10.38 9.38
C GLU A 173 -12.43 11.46 9.91
N LYS A 174 -13.35 11.93 9.07
CA LYS A 174 -14.35 12.94 9.46
C LYS A 174 -15.26 12.44 10.58
N GLU A 175 -15.80 11.22 10.43
CA GLU A 175 -16.66 10.60 11.46
C GLU A 175 -15.92 10.44 12.79
N GLN A 176 -14.65 10.01 12.77
CA GLN A 176 -13.85 9.90 13.99
C GLN A 176 -13.60 11.26 14.65
N MET A 177 -13.27 12.27 13.86
CA MET A 177 -13.05 13.62 14.36
C MET A 177 -14.33 14.18 15.02
N GLU A 178 -15.49 13.96 14.44
CA GLU A 178 -16.78 14.36 15.01
C GLU A 178 -17.07 13.64 16.33
N ARG A 179 -16.82 12.33 16.39
CA ARG A 179 -16.96 11.53 17.64
C ARG A 179 -16.05 12.05 18.75
N LEU A 180 -14.80 12.40 18.44
CA LEU A 180 -13.86 12.97 19.41
C LEU A 180 -14.31 14.32 19.92
N LYS A 181 -14.79 15.21 19.04
CA LYS A 181 -15.35 16.53 19.42
C LYS A 181 -16.55 16.39 20.35
N LEU A 182 -17.45 15.43 20.07
CA LEU A 182 -18.62 15.17 20.92
C LEU A 182 -18.22 14.62 22.29
N LYS A 183 -17.23 13.71 22.36
CA LYS A 183 -16.69 13.20 23.63
C LYS A 183 -16.04 14.32 24.46
N ALA A 184 -15.22 15.16 23.82
CA ALA A 184 -14.58 16.30 24.50
C ALA A 184 -15.61 17.31 25.05
N LYS A 185 -16.70 17.59 24.30
CA LYS A 185 -17.78 18.45 24.75
C LYS A 185 -18.54 17.86 25.94
N LYS A 186 -18.83 16.54 25.94
CA LYS A 186 -19.48 15.87 27.08
C LYS A 186 -18.59 15.85 28.32
N GLY A 187 -17.27 15.56 28.14
CA GLY A 187 -16.34 15.60 29.28
C GLY A 187 -16.19 16.97 29.93
N LYS A 188 -16.28 18.05 29.14
CA LYS A 188 -16.23 19.42 29.66
C LYS A 188 -17.50 19.80 30.45
N LEU A 189 -18.66 19.35 29.99
CA LEU A 189 -19.94 19.57 30.71
C LEU A 189 -20.00 18.82 32.04
N MET A 190 -19.31 17.67 32.19
CA MET A 190 -19.26 16.91 33.45
C MET A 190 -18.22 17.44 34.46
N LEU A 191 -17.36 18.38 34.06
CA LEU A 191 -16.37 19.01 34.94
C LEU A 191 -16.87 20.39 35.46
N ASP A 192 -17.93 20.92 34.86
CA ASP A 192 -18.53 22.20 35.20
C ASP A 192 -19.79 22.03 36.12
N GLU A 193 -20.15 20.78 36.49
CA GLU A 193 -21.13 20.42 37.54
C GLU A 193 -20.41 19.99 38.84
#